data_01242c2abc19b0e3e136f664f20535c7
#
_entry.id   01242c2abc19b0e3e136f664f20535c7
#
_cell.length_a   1.000
_cell.length_b   1.000
_cell.length_c   1.000
_cell.angle_alpha   90.00
_cell.angle_beta   90.00
_cell.angle_gamma   90.00
#
_symmetry.space_group_name_H-M   'P 1'
#
loop_
_entity.id
_entity.type
_entity.pdbx_description
1 polymer ?
#
loop_
_entity_poly.entity_id
_entity_poly.type
_entity_poly.pdbx_seq_one_letter_code
_entity_poly.pdbx_strand_id
1 'polypeptide(L)'
;MAQETKERAYEMSEMQRLLSSWTMDLAAYLRQKYNMDKKRALELAHLNRELLTRLGTGRVWFDYKKLDGTVREACGTLCKGISSDFDAYKCKGTPAPKQPDKWLTECFVYWDLEEGGFRTFKASRLIKIKAATIVNGIHSSIKH
;
A
#
# COMPACT_ATOMS: atom_id res chain seq x y z
N MET A 1 20.40 28.81 -0.61
CA MET A 1 19.48 28.52 0.49
C MET A 1 18.03 28.73 0.12
N ALA A 2 17.64 29.93 -0.24
CA ALA A 2 16.25 30.20 -0.60
C ALA A 2 15.81 29.38 -1.81
N GLN A 3 16.70 29.16 -2.76
CA GLN A 3 16.37 28.41 -3.95
C GLN A 3 16.17 26.92 -3.63
N GLU A 4 16.99 26.38 -2.76
CA GLU A 4 16.85 24.99 -2.33
C GLU A 4 15.51 24.75 -1.67
N THR A 5 15.07 25.71 -0.83
CA THR A 5 13.79 25.62 -0.17
C THR A 5 12.64 25.64 -1.18
N LYS A 6 12.76 26.46 -2.21
CA LYS A 6 11.74 26.54 -3.25
C LYS A 6 11.66 25.26 -4.07
N GLU A 7 12.80 24.64 -4.36
CA GLU A 7 12.83 23.40 -5.09
C GLU A 7 12.19 22.28 -4.31
N ARG A 8 12.47 22.18 -3.01
CA ARG A 8 11.85 21.18 -2.16
C ARG A 8 10.35 21.37 -2.06
N ALA A 9 9.91 22.59 -1.93
CA ALA A 9 8.48 22.89 -1.88
C ALA A 9 7.80 22.49 -3.18
N TYR A 10 8.45 22.73 -4.30
CA TYR A 10 7.92 22.34 -5.60
C TYR A 10 7.82 20.82 -5.73
N GLU A 11 8.85 20.08 -5.33
CA GLU A 11 8.86 18.64 -5.38
C GLU A 11 7.77 18.02 -4.51
N MET A 12 7.60 18.54 -3.31
CA MET A 12 6.56 18.07 -2.40
C MET A 12 5.17 18.34 -2.96
N SER A 13 4.99 19.51 -3.54
CA SER A 13 3.72 19.90 -4.13
C SER A 13 3.36 19.00 -5.31
N GLU A 14 4.34 18.67 -6.14
CA GLU A 14 4.17 17.77 -7.28
C GLU A 14 3.81 16.38 -6.81
N MET A 15 4.50 15.87 -5.80
CA MET A 15 4.21 14.56 -5.24
C MET A 15 2.81 14.50 -4.64
N GLN A 16 2.41 15.52 -3.89
CA GLN A 16 1.07 15.59 -3.33
C GLN A 16 0.01 15.56 -4.43
N ARG A 17 0.27 16.26 -5.53
CA ARG A 17 -0.66 16.28 -6.65
C ARG A 17 -0.82 14.90 -7.26
N LEU A 18 0.28 14.17 -7.44
CA LEU A 18 0.25 12.82 -8.00
C LEU A 18 -0.47 11.85 -7.08
N LEU A 19 -0.21 11.94 -5.80
CA LEU A 19 -0.88 11.08 -4.82
C LEU A 19 -2.37 11.39 -4.76
N SER A 20 -2.72 12.66 -4.83
CA SER A 20 -4.13 13.07 -4.84
C SER A 20 -4.85 12.57 -6.08
N SER A 21 -4.18 12.63 -7.24
CA SER A 21 -4.74 12.14 -8.49
C SER A 21 -5.03 10.65 -8.40
N TRP A 22 -4.07 9.86 -7.90
CA TRP A 22 -4.25 8.43 -7.71
C TRP A 22 -5.44 8.13 -6.80
N THR A 23 -5.52 8.86 -5.68
CA THR A 23 -6.60 8.66 -4.72
C THR A 23 -7.96 9.01 -5.32
N MET A 24 -8.03 10.11 -6.04
CA MET A 24 -9.27 10.52 -6.67
C MET A 24 -9.71 9.54 -7.74
N ASP A 25 -8.77 9.03 -8.52
CA ASP A 25 -9.07 8.05 -9.55
C ASP A 25 -9.60 6.75 -8.95
N LEU A 26 -8.98 6.28 -7.87
CA LEU A 26 -9.48 5.09 -7.20
C LEU A 26 -10.87 5.31 -6.62
N ALA A 27 -11.08 6.47 -6.01
CA ALA A 27 -12.40 6.80 -5.46
C ALA A 27 -13.46 6.81 -6.56
N ALA A 28 -13.15 7.38 -7.72
CA ALA A 28 -14.07 7.42 -8.84
C ALA A 28 -14.39 6.00 -9.33
N TYR A 29 -13.38 5.16 -9.41
CA TYR A 29 -13.57 3.76 -9.79
C TYR A 29 -14.50 3.03 -8.81
N LEU A 30 -14.27 3.20 -7.51
CA LEU A 30 -15.09 2.56 -6.49
C LEU A 30 -16.54 3.02 -6.54
N ARG A 31 -16.75 4.31 -6.78
CA ARG A 31 -18.09 4.84 -6.91
C ARG A 31 -18.80 4.28 -8.11
N GLN A 32 -18.11 4.22 -9.24
CA GLN A 32 -18.71 3.77 -10.48
C GLN A 32 -19.02 2.27 -10.44
N LYS A 33 -18.06 1.48 -9.96
CA LYS A 33 -18.24 0.03 -9.99
C LYS A 33 -19.21 -0.49 -8.94
N TYR A 34 -19.15 0.09 -7.73
CA TYR A 34 -19.93 -0.42 -6.60
C TYR A 34 -21.06 0.49 -6.16
N ASN A 35 -21.30 1.56 -6.92
CA ASN A 35 -22.29 2.55 -6.55
C ASN A 35 -22.05 3.06 -5.12
N MET A 36 -20.79 3.28 -4.80
CA MET A 36 -20.37 3.64 -3.46
C MET A 36 -20.57 5.13 -3.22
N ASP A 37 -20.98 5.48 -1.99
CA ASP A 37 -21.09 6.86 -1.57
C ASP A 37 -19.76 7.60 -1.71
N LYS A 38 -19.80 8.87 -2.08
CA LYS A 38 -18.60 9.66 -2.32
C LYS A 38 -17.67 9.68 -1.11
N LYS A 39 -18.24 9.91 0.07
CA LYS A 39 -17.44 9.97 1.29
C LYS A 39 -16.78 8.64 1.57
N ARG A 40 -17.54 7.56 1.46
CA ARG A 40 -17.01 6.21 1.68
C ARG A 40 -15.92 5.87 0.67
N ALA A 41 -16.13 6.20 -0.60
CA ALA A 41 -15.17 5.92 -1.64
C ALA A 41 -13.85 6.66 -1.40
N LEU A 42 -13.92 7.93 -0.98
CA LEU A 42 -12.73 8.71 -0.68
C LEU A 42 -11.99 8.17 0.53
N GLU A 43 -12.72 7.81 1.58
CA GLU A 43 -12.10 7.23 2.78
C GLU A 43 -11.36 5.94 2.44
N LEU A 44 -12.01 5.10 1.65
CA LEU A 44 -11.42 3.82 1.26
C LEU A 44 -10.22 4.01 0.33
N ALA A 45 -10.30 4.96 -0.58
CA ALA A 45 -9.17 5.27 -1.46
C ALA A 45 -7.96 5.77 -0.66
N HIS A 46 -8.19 6.64 0.31
CA HIS A 46 -7.11 7.12 1.18
C HIS A 46 -6.52 5.99 2.02
N LEU A 47 -7.36 5.11 2.54
CA LEU A 47 -6.90 3.97 3.33
C LEU A 47 -6.01 3.06 2.48
N ASN A 48 -6.40 2.78 1.25
CA ASN A 48 -5.59 1.97 0.35
C ASN A 48 -4.26 2.62 0.03
N ARG A 49 -4.26 3.92 -0.22
CA ARG A 49 -3.01 4.65 -0.48
C ARG A 49 -2.08 4.54 0.73
N GLU A 50 -2.62 4.73 1.91
CA GLU A 50 -1.81 4.63 3.13
C GLU A 50 -1.24 3.23 3.29
N LEU A 51 -2.06 2.21 3.06
CA LEU A 51 -1.57 0.83 3.16
C LEU A 51 -0.43 0.57 2.18
N LEU A 52 -0.58 0.94 0.92
CA LEU A 52 0.46 0.69 -0.08
C LEU A 52 1.74 1.44 0.26
N THR A 53 1.63 2.67 0.77
CA THR A 53 2.78 3.44 1.19
C THR A 53 3.51 2.75 2.34
N ARG A 54 2.77 2.27 3.32
CA ARG A 54 3.37 1.63 4.49
C ARG A 54 3.96 0.26 4.16
N LEU A 55 3.34 -0.47 3.25
CA LEU A 55 3.92 -1.74 2.80
C LEU A 55 5.30 -1.53 2.18
N GLY A 56 5.49 -0.41 1.48
CA GLY A 56 6.77 -0.09 0.86
C GLY A 56 7.84 0.38 1.84
N THR A 57 7.48 0.70 3.07
CA THR A 57 8.42 1.23 4.06
C THR A 57 8.61 0.34 5.28
N GLY A 58 7.84 -0.72 5.40
CA GLY A 58 7.97 -1.57 6.57
C GLY A 58 7.00 -2.73 6.59
N ARG A 59 6.71 -3.18 7.79
CA ARG A 59 5.79 -4.29 8.05
C ARG A 59 4.45 -3.70 8.47
N VAL A 60 3.36 -4.25 7.92
CA VAL A 60 2.02 -3.72 8.20
C VAL A 60 1.09 -4.85 8.61
N TRP A 61 0.30 -4.60 9.65
CA TRP A 61 -0.79 -5.48 10.08
C TRP A 61 -2.09 -4.81 9.65
N PHE A 62 -2.88 -5.53 8.84
CA PHE A 62 -4.10 -4.96 8.28
C PHE A 62 -5.15 -6.04 8.06
N ASP A 63 -6.41 -5.64 8.03
CA ASP A 63 -7.53 -6.55 7.84
C ASP A 63 -8.22 -6.26 6.53
N TYR A 64 -8.58 -7.32 5.82
CA TYR A 64 -9.40 -7.19 4.63
C TYR A 64 -10.34 -8.38 4.52
N LYS A 65 -11.38 -8.22 3.71
CA LYS A 65 -12.35 -9.28 3.50
C LYS A 65 -11.94 -10.11 2.29
N LYS A 66 -11.87 -11.42 2.47
CA LYS A 66 -11.57 -12.34 1.38
C LYS A 66 -12.78 -12.49 0.46
N LEU A 67 -12.58 -13.14 -0.68
CA LEU A 67 -13.67 -13.33 -1.63
C LEU A 67 -14.82 -14.15 -1.04
N ASP A 68 -14.54 -15.05 -0.11
CA ASP A 68 -15.58 -15.85 0.55
C ASP A 68 -16.30 -15.10 1.67
N GLY A 69 -15.96 -13.83 1.91
CA GLY A 69 -16.61 -13.02 2.91
C GLY A 69 -15.99 -13.05 4.29
N THR A 70 -15.02 -13.90 4.54
CA THR A 70 -14.35 -13.95 5.84
C THR A 70 -13.26 -12.89 5.92
N VAL A 71 -12.96 -12.44 7.14
CA VAL A 71 -11.93 -11.43 7.35
C VAL A 71 -10.58 -12.11 7.52
N ARG A 72 -9.58 -11.60 6.78
CA ARG A 72 -8.23 -12.04 6.94
C ARG A 72 -7.46 -10.98 7.71
N GLU A 73 -6.80 -11.40 8.78
CA GLU A 73 -5.90 -10.55 9.53
C GLU A 73 -4.50 -10.81 8.98
N ALA A 74 -4.00 -9.86 8.20
CA ALA A 74 -2.76 -10.04 7.45
C ALA A 74 -1.60 -9.31 8.09
N CYS A 75 -0.41 -9.86 7.88
CA CYS A 75 0.83 -9.18 8.19
C CYS A 75 1.68 -9.26 6.94
N GLY A 76 2.00 -8.11 6.35
CA GLY A 76 2.65 -8.09 5.06
C GLY A 76 3.67 -6.98 4.88
N THR A 77 4.39 -7.07 3.78
CA THR A 77 5.38 -6.05 3.41
C THR A 77 5.63 -6.09 1.91
N LEU A 78 6.23 -5.00 1.43
CA LEU A 78 6.86 -4.93 0.11
C LEU A 78 8.21 -4.22 0.24
N CYS A 79 8.72 -4.17 1.47
CA CYS A 79 9.95 -3.47 1.80
C CYS A 79 11.10 -4.46 1.94
N LYS A 80 12.23 -4.13 1.34
CA LYS A 80 13.43 -4.94 1.47
C LYS A 80 13.96 -4.88 2.90
N GLY A 81 14.52 -6.00 3.38
CA GLY A 81 15.13 -6.05 4.68
C GLY A 81 14.24 -6.55 5.79
N ILE A 82 13.02 -6.96 5.50
CA ILE A 82 12.10 -7.47 6.49
C ILE A 82 12.01 -8.99 6.48
N SER A 83 11.95 -9.57 5.30
CA SER A 83 11.82 -11.00 5.13
C SER A 83 12.96 -11.51 4.23
N SER A 84 13.73 -12.45 4.75
CA SER A 84 14.78 -13.04 3.93
C SER A 84 14.23 -13.78 2.72
N ASP A 85 13.05 -14.38 2.85
CA ASP A 85 12.43 -15.08 1.75
C ASP A 85 11.98 -14.12 0.65
N PHE A 86 11.41 -12.99 1.02
CA PHE A 86 11.03 -11.96 0.07
C PHE A 86 12.26 -11.37 -0.62
N ASP A 87 13.30 -11.07 0.16
CA ASP A 87 14.53 -10.51 -0.37
C ASP A 87 15.21 -11.48 -1.32
N ALA A 88 15.22 -12.77 -0.98
CA ALA A 88 15.79 -13.80 -1.82
C ALA A 88 15.02 -13.95 -3.13
N TYR A 89 13.71 -13.84 -3.07
CA TYR A 89 12.88 -13.88 -4.26
C TYR A 89 13.27 -12.77 -5.22
N LYS A 90 13.46 -11.56 -4.70
CA LYS A 90 13.85 -10.42 -5.51
C LYS A 90 15.28 -10.59 -6.05
N CYS A 91 16.18 -11.11 -5.23
CA CYS A 91 17.60 -11.26 -5.62
C CYS A 91 17.81 -12.33 -6.67
N LYS A 92 16.94 -13.32 -6.76
CA LYS A 92 17.06 -14.36 -7.76
C LYS A 92 16.61 -13.90 -9.16
N GLY A 93 16.24 -12.65 -9.28
CA GLY A 93 15.79 -12.14 -10.55
C GLY A 93 14.43 -12.63 -10.99
N THR A 94 13.72 -13.38 -10.15
CA THR A 94 12.36 -13.81 -10.46
C THR A 94 11.45 -12.59 -10.38
N PRO A 95 10.68 -12.29 -11.43
CA PRO A 95 9.83 -11.11 -11.39
C PRO A 95 8.76 -11.26 -10.32
N ALA A 96 8.63 -10.25 -9.47
CA ALA A 96 7.52 -10.20 -8.53
C ALA A 96 6.23 -9.94 -9.30
N PRO A 97 5.08 -10.35 -8.77
CA PRO A 97 3.81 -10.00 -9.37
C PRO A 97 3.71 -8.47 -9.48
N LYS A 98 3.30 -7.99 -10.64
CA LYS A 98 3.18 -6.55 -10.84
C LYS A 98 1.93 -6.04 -10.16
N GLN A 99 2.01 -4.82 -9.65
CA GLN A 99 0.79 -4.17 -9.18
C GLN A 99 -0.12 -3.99 -10.39
N PRO A 100 -1.42 -4.18 -10.22
CA PRO A 100 -2.34 -4.06 -11.34
C PRO A 100 -2.36 -2.62 -11.87
N ASP A 101 -2.65 -2.49 -13.15
CA ASP A 101 -2.83 -1.18 -13.73
C ASP A 101 -4.01 -0.52 -13.03
N LYS A 102 -3.87 0.78 -12.86
CA LYS A 102 -4.91 1.53 -12.17
C LYS A 102 -6.26 1.28 -12.83
N TRP A 103 -7.24 1.17 -12.05
CA TRP A 103 -8.65 1.18 -12.45
C TRP A 103 -9.09 0.00 -13.31
N LEU A 104 -8.19 -0.83 -13.80
CA LEU A 104 -8.58 -2.04 -14.52
C LEU A 104 -9.03 -3.11 -13.54
N THR A 105 -8.29 -3.24 -12.46
CA THR A 105 -8.68 -4.11 -11.36
C THR A 105 -8.35 -3.37 -10.08
N GLU A 106 -8.95 -3.76 -9.01
CA GLU A 106 -8.64 -3.18 -7.72
C GLU A 106 -7.84 -4.14 -6.86
N CYS A 107 -7.14 -5.08 -7.48
CA CYS A 107 -6.37 -6.07 -6.76
C CYS A 107 -4.94 -5.56 -6.55
N PHE A 108 -4.50 -5.56 -5.30
CA PHE A 108 -3.16 -5.16 -4.94
C PHE A 108 -2.41 -6.32 -4.33
N VAL A 109 -1.09 -6.32 -4.50
CA VAL A 109 -0.23 -7.43 -4.12
C VAL A 109 0.59 -7.06 -2.90
N TYR A 110 0.79 -8.02 -2.00
CA TYR A 110 1.70 -7.87 -0.87
C TYR A 110 2.38 -9.21 -0.59
N TRP A 111 3.51 -9.17 0.10
CA TRP A 111 4.16 -10.39 0.56
C TRP A 111 3.64 -10.71 1.95
N ASP A 112 3.02 -11.88 2.09
CA ASP A 112 2.47 -12.33 3.35
C ASP A 112 3.59 -12.89 4.22
N LEU A 113 3.85 -12.24 5.36
CA LEU A 113 4.94 -12.63 6.23
C LEU A 113 4.64 -13.90 7.03
N GLU A 114 3.38 -14.23 7.22
CA GLU A 114 3.01 -15.43 7.95
C GLU A 114 3.09 -16.67 7.07
N GLU A 115 2.60 -16.55 5.84
CA GLU A 115 2.58 -17.69 4.92
C GLU A 115 3.82 -17.78 4.05
N GLY A 116 4.56 -16.69 3.90
CA GLY A 116 5.77 -16.69 3.10
C GLY A 116 5.52 -16.73 1.61
N GLY A 117 4.66 -15.88 1.10
CA GLY A 117 4.36 -15.80 -0.31
C GLY A 117 3.56 -14.58 -0.67
N PHE A 118 3.40 -14.36 -1.99
CA PHE A 118 2.59 -13.25 -2.45
C PHE A 118 1.10 -13.55 -2.33
N ARG A 119 0.35 -12.53 -1.94
CA ARG A 119 -1.10 -12.59 -1.88
C ARG A 119 -1.69 -11.30 -2.43
N THR A 120 -2.97 -11.35 -2.77
CA THR A 120 -3.66 -10.17 -3.28
C THR A 120 -4.88 -9.88 -2.43
N PHE A 121 -5.30 -8.62 -2.44
CA PHE A 121 -6.55 -8.19 -1.84
C PHE A 121 -7.20 -7.16 -2.74
N LYS A 122 -8.50 -7.01 -2.61
CA LYS A 122 -9.24 -6.00 -3.38
C LYS A 122 -9.35 -4.72 -2.57
N ALA A 123 -9.06 -3.60 -3.22
CA ALA A 123 -9.14 -2.29 -2.56
C ALA A 123 -10.50 -2.06 -1.91
N SER A 124 -11.57 -2.49 -2.57
CA SER A 124 -12.94 -2.31 -2.06
C SER A 124 -13.19 -3.10 -0.78
N ARG A 125 -12.37 -4.08 -0.48
CA ARG A 125 -12.56 -4.97 0.66
C ARG A 125 -11.60 -4.71 1.80
N LEU A 126 -10.75 -3.71 1.69
CA LEU A 126 -9.86 -3.33 2.78
C LEU A 126 -10.69 -2.78 3.94
N ILE A 127 -10.40 -3.24 5.15
CA ILE A 127 -11.15 -2.86 6.34
C ILE A 127 -10.42 -1.81 7.15
N LYS A 128 -9.18 -2.12 7.55
CA LYS A 128 -8.41 -1.18 8.37
C LYS A 128 -6.94 -1.57 8.42
N ILE A 129 -6.11 -0.61 8.75
CA ILE A 129 -4.71 -0.82 9.09
C ILE A 129 -4.64 -0.84 10.60
N LYS A 130 -4.12 -1.94 11.18
CA LYS A 130 -4.05 -2.08 12.62
C LYS A 130 -2.77 -1.50 13.21
N ALA A 131 -1.65 -1.73 12.53
CA ALA A 131 -0.34 -1.26 12.99
C ALA A 131 0.65 -1.29 11.84
N ALA A 132 1.72 -0.52 11.98
CA ALA A 132 2.78 -0.50 10.97
C ALA A 132 4.10 -0.14 11.64
N THR A 133 5.19 -0.70 11.13
CA THR A 133 6.53 -0.34 11.56
C THR A 133 7.30 0.15 10.35
N ILE A 134 8.20 1.09 10.57
CA ILE A 134 9.05 1.60 9.52
C ILE A 134 10.42 0.98 9.68
N VAL A 135 10.92 0.40 8.59
CA VAL A 135 12.24 -0.20 8.62
C VAL A 135 13.12 0.53 7.64
N ASN A 136 13.83 1.50 8.13
CA ASN A 136 14.92 2.07 7.37
C ASN A 136 16.02 2.31 8.39
N GLY A 137 17.21 2.49 7.92
CA GLY A 137 18.40 2.45 8.75
C GLY A 137 18.31 3.22 10.04
N ILE A 138 17.77 4.38 10.00
CA ILE A 138 17.77 5.24 11.17
C ILE A 138 16.75 4.80 12.20
N HIS A 139 15.62 4.37 11.74
CA HIS A 139 14.51 4.08 12.63
C HIS A 139 14.50 2.69 13.17
N SER A 140 15.26 1.81 12.58
CA SER A 140 15.35 0.45 13.09
C SER A 140 15.87 0.40 14.50
N SER A 141 16.60 1.42 14.91
CA SER A 141 17.13 1.48 16.26
C SER A 141 16.09 1.90 17.27
N ILE A 142 14.95 2.34 16.84
CA ILE A 142 13.94 2.81 17.75
C ILE A 142 12.95 1.77 18.09
N LYS A 143 13.17 0.59 17.67
CA LYS A 143 12.24 -0.39 17.93
C LYS A 143 12.26 -0.77 19.34
N HIS A 144 11.76 -0.31 20.12
CA HIS A 144 11.66 -0.72 21.46
C HIS A 144 10.79 0.03 22.18
#